data_7a20b22455bc4b53407b3fae71ac4069
#
_entry.id   7a20b22455bc4b53407b3fae71ac4069
#
_cell.length_a   1.000
_cell.length_b   1.000
_cell.length_c   1.000
_cell.angle_alpha   90.00
_cell.angle_beta   90.00
_cell.angle_gamma   90.00
#
_symmetry.space_group_name_H-M   'P 1'
#
loop_
_entity.id
_entity.type
_entity.pdbx_description
1 polymer ?
#
loop_
_entity_poly.entity_id
_entity_poly.type
_entity_poly.pdbx_seq_one_letter_code
_entity_poly.pdbx_strand_id
1 'polypeptide(L)'
;VLGKPRSSPDEVTVIEWEGYMDFRAFYSGNAQQFLATRQLAFSELEEVVKRQYADAQLALISSSPVHGIANAASDIDLLCVTDDRQSDQSMASQIYHNEHHIEVVAFAREEVHNAFSQLATDAHKTTAQKLVAFKQWDKQQAVSRKYLERLVCAVSTDQSLPYLDSQKDLSSIWSAAAFDDFRQSACFSVLAWRSGEYRAAAAYACNAALFLMNATLASHGWVNSNRKWTLLRWDRALNRHGMLTDDGLARAIGQLWQCAYPACRSGLQGAELMHLCELTQLAEQTFACEVAYAELKPVIERSVASRFLPGVDFVLTDNQQATLLTQLDVPELHSTRPIDLAEQSREVAACFLRAARAGLVSFSLKDSHPTQGAHA
;
A
#
# COMPACT_ATOMS: atom_id res chain seq x y z
N VAL A 1 24.78 -44.84 -5.87
CA VAL A 1 23.63 -44.15 -5.29
C VAL A 1 23.49 -42.82 -6.03
N LEU A 2 22.57 -42.81 -7.00
CA LEU A 2 22.32 -41.66 -7.87
C LEU A 2 21.44 -40.64 -7.12
N GLY A 3 21.94 -39.40 -7.03
CA GLY A 3 21.20 -38.27 -6.45
C GLY A 3 20.03 -37.89 -7.33
N LYS A 4 18.87 -37.60 -6.69
CA LYS A 4 17.70 -37.03 -7.34
C LYS A 4 18.03 -35.63 -7.88
N PRO A 5 17.51 -35.23 -9.04
CA PRO A 5 17.68 -33.86 -9.56
C PRO A 5 16.96 -32.87 -8.62
N ARG A 6 17.61 -31.75 -8.34
CA ARG A 6 17.03 -30.59 -7.66
C ARG A 6 15.97 -30.00 -8.59
N SER A 7 14.77 -29.80 -8.04
CA SER A 7 13.70 -29.04 -8.68
C SER A 7 14.19 -27.64 -9.03
N SER A 8 13.77 -27.14 -10.18
CA SER A 8 14.09 -25.82 -10.70
C SER A 8 13.51 -24.72 -9.80
N PRO A 9 14.14 -23.52 -9.71
CA PRO A 9 13.71 -22.41 -8.85
C PRO A 9 12.51 -21.63 -9.38
N ASP A 10 11.84 -22.05 -10.44
CA ASP A 10 10.85 -21.25 -11.17
C ASP A 10 9.38 -21.51 -10.76
N GLU A 11 9.12 -22.31 -9.74
CA GLU A 11 7.78 -22.38 -9.15
C GLU A 11 7.62 -21.27 -8.11
N VAL A 12 7.20 -20.09 -8.59
CA VAL A 12 6.54 -19.09 -7.73
C VAL A 12 5.41 -19.83 -7.03
N THR A 13 5.54 -20.01 -5.71
CA THR A 13 4.49 -20.60 -4.89
C THR A 13 3.28 -19.68 -5.00
N VAL A 14 2.38 -20.02 -5.92
CA VAL A 14 1.05 -19.41 -5.98
C VAL A 14 0.40 -19.79 -4.66
N ILE A 15 0.21 -18.82 -3.77
CA ILE A 15 -0.59 -19.02 -2.55
C ILE A 15 -1.97 -19.44 -3.06
N GLU A 16 -2.28 -20.73 -2.92
CA GLU A 16 -3.60 -21.25 -3.26
C GLU A 16 -4.59 -20.61 -2.30
N TRP A 17 -5.56 -19.90 -2.86
CA TRP A 17 -6.60 -19.14 -2.15
C TRP A 17 -7.68 -20.05 -1.53
N GLU A 18 -7.41 -21.35 -1.39
CA GLU A 18 -8.35 -22.32 -0.82
C GLU A 18 -8.45 -22.13 0.70
N GLY A 19 -9.57 -21.54 1.14
CA GLY A 19 -9.92 -21.39 2.56
C GLY A 19 -10.20 -19.96 3.03
N TYR A 20 -10.12 -18.95 2.14
CA TYR A 20 -10.30 -17.55 2.49
C TYR A 20 -11.75 -17.06 2.30
N MET A 21 -12.03 -15.89 2.88
CA MET A 21 -13.32 -15.22 2.91
C MET A 21 -13.95 -15.15 1.50
N ASP A 22 -15.21 -15.55 1.38
CA ASP A 22 -16.00 -15.28 0.17
C ASP A 22 -16.25 -13.77 0.06
N PHE A 23 -15.40 -13.08 -0.69
CA PHE A 23 -15.49 -11.62 -0.86
C PHE A 23 -16.78 -11.19 -1.56
N ARG A 24 -17.38 -12.04 -2.40
CA ARG A 24 -18.68 -11.72 -3.02
C ARG A 24 -19.77 -11.64 -1.97
N ALA A 25 -19.92 -12.66 -1.16
CA ALA A 25 -20.87 -12.66 -0.05
C ALA A 25 -20.55 -11.57 0.98
N PHE A 26 -19.26 -11.32 1.26
CA PHE A 26 -18.81 -10.30 2.21
C PHE A 26 -19.18 -8.89 1.79
N TYR A 27 -18.83 -8.48 0.56
CA TYR A 27 -19.12 -7.12 0.09
C TYR A 27 -20.61 -6.89 -0.11
N SER A 28 -21.34 -7.83 -0.73
CA SER A 28 -22.78 -7.74 -0.92
C SER A 28 -23.53 -7.70 0.42
N GLY A 29 -23.18 -8.58 1.35
CA GLY A 29 -23.82 -8.63 2.67
C GLY A 29 -23.62 -7.34 3.47
N ASN A 30 -22.40 -6.78 3.45
CA ASN A 30 -22.11 -5.50 4.11
C ASN A 30 -22.88 -4.33 3.49
N ALA A 31 -22.92 -4.23 2.15
CA ALA A 31 -23.68 -3.19 1.46
C ALA A 31 -25.17 -3.29 1.78
N GLN A 32 -25.75 -4.50 1.73
CA GLN A 32 -27.15 -4.74 2.08
C GLN A 32 -27.45 -4.34 3.53
N GLN A 33 -26.62 -4.79 4.49
CA GLN A 33 -26.78 -4.43 5.89
C GLN A 33 -26.66 -2.93 6.12
N PHE A 34 -25.73 -2.28 5.48
CA PHE A 34 -25.55 -0.82 5.59
C PHE A 34 -26.77 -0.06 5.09
N LEU A 35 -27.35 -0.43 3.95
CA LEU A 35 -28.57 0.20 3.42
C LEU A 35 -29.78 -0.10 4.28
N ALA A 36 -29.94 -1.34 4.75
CA ALA A 36 -31.04 -1.71 5.64
C ALA A 36 -31.06 -0.87 6.93
N THR A 37 -29.89 -0.58 7.53
CA THR A 37 -29.82 0.31 8.71
C THR A 37 -30.25 1.74 8.45
N ARG A 38 -30.27 2.16 7.19
CA ARG A 38 -30.68 3.50 6.71
C ARG A 38 -32.06 3.53 6.09
N GLN A 39 -32.74 2.40 6.06
CA GLN A 39 -34.05 2.25 5.42
C GLN A 39 -34.02 2.66 3.93
N LEU A 40 -32.89 2.38 3.24
CA LEU A 40 -32.70 2.63 1.82
C LEU A 40 -32.67 1.32 1.04
N ALA A 41 -33.21 1.35 -0.18
CA ALA A 41 -33.12 0.26 -1.14
C ALA A 41 -32.08 0.55 -2.21
N PHE A 42 -31.51 -0.48 -2.82
CA PHE A 42 -30.61 -0.35 -3.97
C PHE A 42 -31.25 0.41 -5.14
N SER A 43 -32.55 0.16 -5.39
CA SER A 43 -33.31 0.86 -6.44
C SER A 43 -33.41 2.38 -6.24
N GLU A 44 -33.50 2.84 -4.97
CA GLU A 44 -33.50 4.28 -4.68
C GLU A 44 -32.16 4.93 -5.02
N LEU A 45 -31.04 4.24 -4.76
CA LEU A 45 -29.71 4.72 -5.13
C LEU A 45 -29.53 4.76 -6.64
N GLU A 46 -30.06 3.78 -7.37
CA GLU A 46 -30.06 3.78 -8.84
C GLU A 46 -30.83 4.99 -9.39
N GLU A 47 -32.00 5.28 -8.83
CA GLU A 47 -32.79 6.46 -9.21
C GLU A 47 -32.06 7.79 -8.91
N VAL A 48 -31.33 7.87 -7.78
CA VAL A 48 -30.50 9.02 -7.44
C VAL A 48 -29.41 9.23 -8.49
N VAL A 49 -28.70 8.16 -8.86
CA VAL A 49 -27.66 8.23 -9.88
C VAL A 49 -28.23 8.61 -11.25
N LYS A 50 -29.32 7.99 -11.69
CA LYS A 50 -29.96 8.26 -13.01
C LYS A 50 -30.49 9.68 -13.12
N ARG A 51 -30.97 10.28 -12.01
CA ARG A 51 -31.38 11.70 -12.00
C ARG A 51 -30.21 12.64 -12.23
N GLN A 52 -29.04 12.30 -11.71
CA GLN A 52 -27.81 13.10 -11.86
C GLN A 52 -27.10 12.84 -13.17
N TYR A 53 -27.09 11.58 -13.61
CA TYR A 53 -26.40 11.06 -14.79
C TYR A 53 -27.35 10.17 -15.59
N ALA A 54 -28.07 10.77 -16.55
CA ALA A 54 -29.09 10.07 -17.32
C ALA A 54 -28.50 8.95 -18.22
N ASP A 55 -27.23 9.04 -18.57
CA ASP A 55 -26.42 8.09 -19.34
C ASP A 55 -25.73 7.02 -18.48
N ALA A 56 -26.03 6.96 -17.17
CA ALA A 56 -25.45 5.99 -16.27
C ALA A 56 -25.80 4.55 -16.66
N GLN A 57 -24.78 3.74 -16.88
CA GLN A 57 -24.89 2.33 -17.17
C GLN A 57 -24.77 1.46 -15.92
N LEU A 58 -23.95 1.90 -14.94
CA LEU A 58 -23.77 1.25 -13.66
C LEU A 58 -23.82 2.28 -12.53
N ALA A 59 -24.52 1.93 -11.47
CA ALA A 59 -24.49 2.62 -10.19
C ALA A 59 -23.96 1.64 -9.13
N LEU A 60 -22.90 2.03 -8.43
CA LEU A 60 -22.08 1.16 -7.60
C LEU A 60 -21.92 1.75 -6.20
N ILE A 61 -22.25 0.99 -5.15
CA ILE A 61 -21.91 1.33 -3.77
C ILE A 61 -20.47 0.92 -3.51
N SER A 62 -19.69 1.79 -2.87
CA SER A 62 -18.26 1.56 -2.65
C SER A 62 -17.80 1.98 -1.25
N SER A 63 -16.49 1.91 -1.01
CA SER A 63 -15.84 2.48 0.19
C SER A 63 -16.24 1.78 1.50
N SER A 64 -16.39 2.54 2.60
CA SER A 64 -16.64 1.98 3.93
C SER A 64 -17.88 1.07 4.05
N PRO A 65 -18.99 1.31 3.34
CA PRO A 65 -20.15 0.41 3.34
C PRO A 65 -19.79 -1.03 2.95
N VAL A 66 -19.15 -1.23 1.81
CA VAL A 66 -18.85 -2.56 1.28
C VAL A 66 -17.81 -3.31 2.12
N HIS A 67 -16.90 -2.58 2.78
CA HIS A 67 -15.94 -3.16 3.71
C HIS A 67 -16.51 -3.45 5.10
N GLY A 68 -17.76 -3.15 5.36
CA GLY A 68 -18.42 -3.32 6.66
C GLY A 68 -17.85 -2.43 7.77
N ILE A 69 -17.12 -1.37 7.44
CA ILE A 69 -16.46 -0.46 8.39
C ILE A 69 -17.17 0.89 8.52
N ALA A 70 -18.27 1.08 7.80
CA ALA A 70 -19.12 2.25 7.93
C ALA A 70 -19.78 2.32 9.30
N ASN A 71 -20.04 3.53 9.77
CA ASN A 71 -20.81 3.85 10.99
C ASN A 71 -22.03 4.71 10.65
N ALA A 72 -22.80 5.12 11.67
CA ALA A 72 -24.03 5.90 11.48
C ALA A 72 -23.79 7.26 10.79
N ALA A 73 -22.59 7.84 10.94
CA ALA A 73 -22.23 9.13 10.34
C ALA A 73 -21.46 8.98 9.00
N SER A 74 -21.33 7.77 8.49
CA SER A 74 -20.63 7.56 7.20
C SER A 74 -21.51 7.98 6.04
N ASP A 75 -20.92 8.68 5.07
CA ASP A 75 -21.57 9.02 3.82
C ASP A 75 -21.83 7.78 2.95
N ILE A 76 -22.68 7.92 1.97
CA ILE A 76 -22.93 6.90 0.95
C ILE A 76 -22.08 7.26 -0.28
N ASP A 77 -20.97 6.56 -0.45
CA ASP A 77 -20.08 6.72 -1.60
C ASP A 77 -20.60 5.90 -2.79
N LEU A 78 -21.09 6.57 -3.83
CA LEU A 78 -21.50 5.96 -5.08
C LEU A 78 -20.48 6.25 -6.19
N LEU A 79 -20.26 5.25 -7.01
CA LEU A 79 -19.53 5.36 -8.28
C LEU A 79 -20.51 5.12 -9.41
N CYS A 80 -20.38 5.89 -10.47
CA CYS A 80 -21.24 5.80 -11.65
C CYS A 80 -20.38 5.60 -12.90
N VAL A 81 -20.71 4.63 -13.75
CA VAL A 81 -20.06 4.44 -15.05
C VAL A 81 -21.00 4.90 -16.14
N THR A 82 -20.53 5.82 -16.99
CA THR A 82 -21.28 6.45 -18.08
C THR A 82 -20.64 6.13 -19.44
N ASP A 83 -21.39 6.24 -20.53
CA ASP A 83 -20.85 5.96 -21.87
C ASP A 83 -20.05 7.14 -22.44
N ASP A 84 -20.58 8.37 -22.36
CA ASP A 84 -20.10 9.51 -23.15
C ASP A 84 -19.45 10.63 -22.31
N ARG A 85 -19.33 10.44 -21.00
CA ARG A 85 -18.83 11.48 -20.10
C ARG A 85 -17.41 11.20 -19.67
N GLN A 86 -16.54 12.19 -19.73
CA GLN A 86 -15.20 12.11 -19.12
C GLN A 86 -15.30 11.96 -17.60
N SER A 87 -14.40 11.16 -17.04
CA SER A 87 -14.30 10.97 -15.60
C SER A 87 -14.02 12.29 -14.88
N ASP A 88 -14.83 12.61 -13.88
CA ASP A 88 -14.60 13.74 -12.99
C ASP A 88 -14.42 13.25 -11.54
N GLN A 89 -13.17 12.96 -11.20
CA GLN A 89 -12.80 12.46 -9.87
C GLN A 89 -12.46 13.61 -8.90
N SER A 90 -12.35 14.82 -9.41
CA SER A 90 -11.97 16.00 -8.62
C SER A 90 -13.16 16.59 -7.86
N MET A 91 -14.37 16.39 -8.37
CA MET A 91 -15.60 16.93 -7.78
C MET A 91 -16.71 15.88 -7.75
N ALA A 92 -16.89 15.22 -6.62
CA ALA A 92 -18.06 14.39 -6.38
C ALA A 92 -19.33 15.25 -6.37
N SER A 93 -20.38 14.78 -7.04
CA SER A 93 -21.71 15.37 -6.91
C SER A 93 -22.25 15.09 -5.51
N GLN A 94 -22.60 16.13 -4.78
CA GLN A 94 -23.14 16.03 -3.42
C GLN A 94 -24.67 16.07 -3.48
N ILE A 95 -25.31 15.02 -2.99
CA ILE A 95 -26.77 14.86 -3.06
C ILE A 95 -27.29 14.53 -1.66
N TYR A 96 -28.42 15.12 -1.28
CA TYR A 96 -29.17 14.72 -0.09
C TYR A 96 -30.42 13.98 -0.51
N HIS A 97 -30.59 12.76 -0.01
CA HIS A 97 -31.76 11.93 -0.26
C HIS A 97 -32.19 11.25 1.05
N ASN A 98 -33.44 11.42 1.45
CA ASN A 98 -34.00 10.88 2.69
C ASN A 98 -33.09 11.14 3.92
N GLU A 99 -32.63 12.38 4.08
CA GLU A 99 -31.72 12.83 5.14
C GLU A 99 -30.29 12.23 5.08
N HIS A 100 -29.98 11.43 4.07
CA HIS A 100 -28.66 10.86 3.87
C HIS A 100 -27.83 11.69 2.89
N HIS A 101 -26.56 11.88 3.24
CA HIS A 101 -25.56 12.47 2.36
C HIS A 101 -25.00 11.40 1.41
N ILE A 102 -25.11 11.66 0.12
CA ILE A 102 -24.66 10.77 -0.97
C ILE A 102 -23.64 11.51 -1.81
N GLU A 103 -22.46 10.91 -1.97
CA GLU A 103 -21.43 11.38 -2.90
C GLU A 103 -21.43 10.52 -4.15
N VAL A 104 -21.55 11.12 -5.33
CA VAL A 104 -21.51 10.41 -6.60
C VAL A 104 -20.33 10.88 -7.43
N VAL A 105 -19.48 9.94 -7.85
CA VAL A 105 -18.36 10.18 -8.76
C VAL A 105 -18.59 9.41 -10.06
N ALA A 106 -18.54 10.12 -11.19
CA ALA A 106 -18.73 9.53 -12.51
C ALA A 106 -17.41 9.16 -13.19
N PHE A 107 -17.45 8.08 -13.96
CA PHE A 107 -16.34 7.56 -14.76
C PHE A 107 -16.80 7.25 -16.17
N ALA A 108 -15.98 7.55 -17.17
CA ALA A 108 -16.18 7.06 -18.52
C ALA A 108 -15.91 5.55 -18.59
N ARG A 109 -16.77 4.82 -19.30
CA ARG A 109 -16.64 3.36 -19.49
C ARG A 109 -15.27 2.99 -20.07
N GLU A 110 -14.82 3.71 -21.07
CA GLU A 110 -13.54 3.46 -21.73
C GLU A 110 -12.36 3.64 -20.78
N GLU A 111 -12.37 4.69 -19.94
CA GLU A 111 -11.32 4.93 -18.96
C GLU A 111 -11.25 3.84 -17.88
N VAL A 112 -12.42 3.35 -17.43
CA VAL A 112 -12.51 2.21 -16.51
C VAL A 112 -11.97 0.95 -17.18
N HIS A 113 -12.38 0.66 -18.42
CA HIS A 113 -11.87 -0.50 -19.15
C HIS A 113 -10.36 -0.46 -19.33
N ASN A 114 -9.80 0.69 -19.71
CA ASN A 114 -8.37 0.88 -19.89
C ASN A 114 -7.61 0.68 -18.57
N ALA A 115 -8.12 1.20 -17.44
CA ALA A 115 -7.53 1.02 -16.13
C ALA A 115 -7.50 -0.45 -15.71
N PHE A 116 -8.56 -1.23 -15.92
CA PHE A 116 -8.57 -2.66 -15.62
C PHE A 116 -7.65 -3.48 -16.53
N SER A 117 -7.59 -3.14 -17.82
CA SER A 117 -6.66 -3.76 -18.77
C SER A 117 -5.19 -3.51 -18.36
N GLN A 118 -4.88 -2.29 -17.92
CA GLN A 118 -3.56 -1.96 -17.41
C GLN A 118 -3.26 -2.67 -16.09
N LEU A 119 -4.23 -2.76 -15.16
CA LEU A 119 -4.11 -3.49 -13.91
C LEU A 119 -3.72 -4.95 -14.15
N ALA A 120 -4.44 -5.63 -15.04
CA ALA A 120 -4.15 -7.02 -15.42
C ALA A 120 -2.75 -7.17 -16.00
N THR A 121 -2.33 -6.24 -16.87
CA THR A 121 -0.97 -6.22 -17.44
C THR A 121 0.09 -6.05 -16.34
N ASP A 122 -0.12 -5.11 -15.42
CA ASP A 122 0.85 -4.79 -14.37
C ASP A 122 0.97 -5.90 -13.31
N ALA A 123 -0.10 -6.65 -13.07
CA ALA A 123 -0.13 -7.75 -12.10
C ALA A 123 0.83 -8.90 -12.46
N HIS A 124 1.16 -9.07 -13.74
CA HIS A 124 2.08 -10.10 -14.21
C HIS A 124 3.56 -9.66 -14.27
N LYS A 125 3.84 -8.42 -13.90
CA LYS A 125 5.21 -7.88 -13.87
C LYS A 125 5.99 -8.35 -12.63
N THR A 126 7.32 -8.17 -12.68
CA THR A 126 8.17 -8.37 -11.49
C THR A 126 7.80 -7.38 -10.38
N THR A 127 8.15 -7.69 -9.13
CA THR A 127 7.85 -6.81 -7.97
C THR A 127 8.38 -5.40 -8.17
N ALA A 128 9.61 -5.24 -8.66
CA ALA A 128 10.18 -3.92 -8.95
C ALA A 128 9.37 -3.15 -10.01
N GLN A 129 8.95 -3.82 -11.08
CA GLN A 129 8.12 -3.21 -12.12
C GLN A 129 6.71 -2.88 -11.62
N LYS A 130 6.11 -3.71 -10.75
CA LYS A 130 4.82 -3.42 -10.07
C LYS A 130 4.92 -2.14 -9.24
N LEU A 131 6.00 -1.97 -8.49
CA LEU A 131 6.22 -0.76 -7.68
C LEU A 131 6.37 0.49 -8.53
N VAL A 132 7.09 0.41 -9.66
CA VAL A 132 7.20 1.52 -10.61
C VAL A 132 5.82 1.87 -11.19
N ALA A 133 5.07 0.86 -11.67
CA ALA A 133 3.73 1.05 -12.20
C ALA A 133 2.78 1.67 -11.16
N PHE A 134 2.79 1.17 -9.92
CA PHE A 134 1.99 1.70 -8.82
C PHE A 134 2.31 3.17 -8.52
N LYS A 135 3.60 3.54 -8.45
CA LYS A 135 4.04 4.93 -8.18
C LYS A 135 3.69 5.90 -9.32
N GLN A 136 3.62 5.40 -10.55
CA GLN A 136 3.30 6.20 -11.73
C GLN A 136 1.81 6.20 -12.09
N TRP A 137 1.01 5.32 -11.50
CA TRP A 137 -0.39 5.08 -11.86
C TRP A 137 -1.21 6.37 -11.99
N ASP A 138 -1.27 7.18 -10.93
CA ASP A 138 -2.11 8.39 -10.90
C ASP A 138 -1.66 9.49 -11.88
N LYS A 139 -0.46 9.36 -12.48
CA LYS A 139 0.04 10.25 -13.53
C LYS A 139 -0.27 9.74 -14.93
N GLN A 140 -0.50 8.44 -15.09
CA GLN A 140 -0.63 7.78 -16.37
C GLN A 140 -2.06 7.32 -16.68
N GLN A 141 -2.86 7.10 -15.63
CA GLN A 141 -4.21 6.57 -15.75
C GLN A 141 -5.27 7.63 -15.39
N ALA A 142 -6.36 7.64 -16.16
CA ALA A 142 -7.51 8.49 -15.89
C ALA A 142 -8.22 8.09 -14.59
N VAL A 143 -8.35 6.79 -14.31
CA VAL A 143 -8.89 6.27 -13.04
C VAL A 143 -7.76 6.20 -12.02
N SER A 144 -7.83 7.01 -10.96
CA SER A 144 -6.81 7.00 -9.90
C SER A 144 -6.80 5.70 -9.09
N ARG A 145 -5.65 5.38 -8.45
CA ARG A 145 -5.50 4.20 -7.58
C ARG A 145 -6.60 4.08 -6.54
N LYS A 146 -6.98 5.20 -5.90
CA LYS A 146 -8.06 5.26 -4.92
C LYS A 146 -9.38 4.75 -5.49
N TYR A 147 -9.71 5.12 -6.70
CA TYR A 147 -10.98 4.75 -7.32
C TYR A 147 -10.93 3.38 -7.98
N LEU A 148 -9.79 2.96 -8.51
CA LEU A 148 -9.60 1.59 -8.97
C LEU A 148 -9.84 0.58 -7.82
N GLU A 149 -9.25 0.84 -6.65
CA GLU A 149 -9.47 0.05 -5.44
C GLU A 149 -10.95 -0.02 -5.05
N ARG A 150 -11.65 1.11 -5.13
CA ARG A 150 -13.08 1.19 -4.82
C ARG A 150 -13.94 0.46 -5.85
N LEU A 151 -13.63 0.56 -7.14
CA LEU A 151 -14.36 -0.12 -8.22
C LEU A 151 -14.29 -1.64 -8.08
N VAL A 152 -13.12 -2.19 -7.76
CA VAL A 152 -12.95 -3.65 -7.60
C VAL A 152 -13.88 -4.23 -6.53
N CYS A 153 -14.06 -3.52 -5.43
CA CYS A 153 -14.88 -3.98 -4.30
C CYS A 153 -16.35 -3.52 -4.38
N ALA A 154 -16.70 -2.71 -5.40
CA ALA A 154 -18.01 -2.07 -5.46
C ALA A 154 -19.13 -3.07 -5.75
N VAL A 155 -20.26 -2.83 -5.11
CA VAL A 155 -21.52 -3.58 -5.30
C VAL A 155 -22.47 -2.75 -6.13
N SER A 156 -22.92 -3.27 -7.27
CA SER A 156 -23.88 -2.62 -8.13
C SER A 156 -25.28 -2.61 -7.50
N THR A 157 -26.12 -1.69 -7.96
CA THR A 157 -27.51 -1.60 -7.51
C THR A 157 -28.34 -2.83 -7.87
N ASP A 158 -27.92 -3.63 -8.85
CA ASP A 158 -28.46 -4.96 -9.13
C ASP A 158 -27.82 -6.09 -8.26
N GLN A 159 -27.00 -5.71 -7.27
CA GLN A 159 -26.27 -6.57 -6.34
C GLN A 159 -25.18 -7.43 -7.00
N SER A 160 -24.80 -7.16 -8.24
CA SER A 160 -23.62 -7.76 -8.86
C SER A 160 -22.34 -7.08 -8.38
N LEU A 161 -21.20 -7.73 -8.60
CA LEU A 161 -19.86 -7.18 -8.36
C LEU A 161 -19.08 -7.25 -9.69
N PRO A 162 -19.27 -6.27 -10.57
CA PRO A 162 -18.84 -6.37 -11.97
C PRO A 162 -17.31 -6.42 -12.14
N TYR A 163 -16.55 -5.96 -11.15
CA TYR A 163 -15.08 -5.87 -11.22
C TYR A 163 -14.34 -6.76 -10.23
N LEU A 164 -15.06 -7.62 -9.48
CA LEU A 164 -14.46 -8.45 -8.41
C LEU A 164 -13.40 -9.42 -8.94
N ASP A 165 -13.53 -9.88 -10.18
CA ASP A 165 -12.57 -10.81 -10.80
C ASP A 165 -11.16 -10.21 -10.89
N SER A 166 -11.04 -8.88 -10.89
CA SER A 166 -9.74 -8.17 -10.86
C SER A 166 -9.13 -8.04 -9.45
N GLN A 167 -9.77 -8.58 -8.41
CA GLN A 167 -9.30 -8.47 -7.03
C GLN A 167 -7.92 -9.10 -6.83
N LYS A 168 -7.63 -10.22 -7.49
CA LYS A 168 -6.34 -10.90 -7.41
C LYS A 168 -5.22 -10.02 -7.97
N ASP A 169 -5.45 -9.38 -9.11
CA ASP A 169 -4.49 -8.49 -9.74
C ASP A 169 -4.23 -7.25 -8.89
N LEU A 170 -5.31 -6.64 -8.39
CA LEU A 170 -5.21 -5.52 -7.45
C LEU A 170 -4.41 -5.90 -6.20
N SER A 171 -4.74 -7.03 -5.58
CA SER A 171 -4.07 -7.55 -4.38
C SER A 171 -2.59 -7.74 -4.59
N SER A 172 -2.18 -8.28 -5.74
CA SER A 172 -0.78 -8.52 -6.09
C SER A 172 0.05 -7.25 -6.13
N ILE A 173 -0.51 -6.14 -6.64
CA ILE A 173 0.19 -4.86 -6.75
C ILE A 173 0.13 -4.09 -5.42
N TRP A 174 -1.04 -4.04 -4.78
CA TRP A 174 -1.23 -3.29 -3.54
C TRP A 174 -0.49 -3.90 -2.35
N SER A 175 -0.42 -5.24 -2.27
CA SER A 175 0.39 -5.90 -1.24
C SER A 175 1.88 -5.60 -1.42
N ALA A 176 2.39 -5.65 -2.65
CA ALA A 176 3.78 -5.31 -2.95
C ALA A 176 4.10 -3.83 -2.59
N ALA A 177 3.20 -2.90 -2.93
CA ALA A 177 3.38 -1.49 -2.59
C ALA A 177 3.36 -1.23 -1.08
N ALA A 178 2.41 -1.82 -0.35
CA ALA A 178 2.35 -1.70 1.10
C ALA A 178 3.56 -2.36 1.78
N PHE A 179 4.09 -3.44 1.21
CA PHE A 179 5.30 -4.08 1.70
C PHE A 179 6.55 -3.21 1.46
N ASP A 180 6.67 -2.52 0.31
CA ASP A 180 7.73 -1.53 0.07
C ASP A 180 7.66 -0.39 1.11
N ASP A 181 6.47 0.15 1.39
CA ASP A 181 6.25 1.17 2.42
C ASP A 181 6.64 0.67 3.83
N PHE A 182 6.34 -0.60 4.14
CA PHE A 182 6.82 -1.24 5.38
C PHE A 182 8.33 -1.22 5.46
N ARG A 183 9.03 -1.69 4.43
CA ARG A 183 10.50 -1.75 4.40
C ARG A 183 11.12 -0.37 4.55
N GLN A 184 10.60 0.62 3.84
CA GLN A 184 11.05 2.00 3.98
C GLN A 184 10.87 2.51 5.41
N SER A 185 9.70 2.25 6.02
CA SER A 185 9.44 2.66 7.40
C SER A 185 10.34 1.95 8.41
N ALA A 186 10.64 0.67 8.21
CA ALA A 186 11.58 -0.09 9.02
C ALA A 186 13.00 0.50 8.91
N CYS A 187 13.46 0.82 7.71
CA CYS A 187 14.74 1.49 7.49
C CYS A 187 14.81 2.86 8.18
N PHE A 188 13.75 3.68 8.07
CA PHE A 188 13.67 4.96 8.80
C PHE A 188 13.71 4.77 10.31
N SER A 189 13.09 3.70 10.83
CA SER A 189 13.15 3.39 12.28
C SER A 189 14.57 3.09 12.72
N VAL A 190 15.32 2.27 11.99
CA VAL A 190 16.74 1.97 12.28
C VAL A 190 17.60 3.22 12.21
N LEU A 191 17.45 4.04 11.17
CA LEU A 191 18.18 5.30 11.03
C LEU A 191 17.91 6.26 12.18
N ALA A 192 16.64 6.45 12.55
CA ALA A 192 16.25 7.31 13.64
C ALA A 192 16.83 6.81 14.98
N TRP A 193 16.81 5.50 15.21
CA TRP A 193 17.39 4.90 16.39
C TRP A 193 18.92 5.10 16.44
N ARG A 194 19.61 4.85 15.33
CA ARG A 194 21.07 5.06 15.22
C ARG A 194 21.46 6.53 15.41
N SER A 195 20.65 7.46 14.92
CA SER A 195 20.88 8.90 15.12
C SER A 195 20.55 9.41 16.53
N GLY A 196 19.98 8.56 17.40
CA GLY A 196 19.53 8.91 18.75
C GLY A 196 18.15 9.55 18.82
N GLU A 197 17.39 9.56 17.72
CA GLU A 197 16.00 10.05 17.67
C GLU A 197 15.02 8.93 18.08
N TYR A 198 15.10 8.42 19.30
CA TYR A 198 14.39 7.22 19.76
C TYR A 198 12.86 7.30 19.66
N ARG A 199 12.26 8.49 19.83
CA ARG A 199 10.81 8.69 19.66
C ARG A 199 10.41 8.64 18.20
N ALA A 200 11.20 9.21 17.31
CA ALA A 200 10.98 9.10 15.86
C ALA A 200 11.14 7.66 15.40
N ALA A 201 12.12 6.92 15.94
CA ALA A 201 12.29 5.50 15.67
C ALA A 201 11.02 4.70 16.03
N ALA A 202 10.42 4.95 17.21
CA ALA A 202 9.17 4.31 17.60
C ALA A 202 8.00 4.65 16.66
N ALA A 203 7.88 5.92 16.24
CA ALA A 203 6.84 6.34 15.30
C ALA A 203 6.99 5.66 13.93
N TYR A 204 8.23 5.52 13.43
CA TYR A 204 8.49 4.77 12.20
C TYR A 204 8.24 3.27 12.36
N ALA A 205 8.53 2.67 13.51
CA ALA A 205 8.20 1.27 13.79
C ALA A 205 6.68 1.04 13.82
N CYS A 206 5.89 1.97 14.39
CA CYS A 206 4.43 1.94 14.30
C CYS A 206 3.94 2.03 12.85
N ASN A 207 4.52 2.92 12.05
CA ASN A 207 4.18 3.00 10.63
C ASN A 207 4.53 1.70 9.90
N ALA A 208 5.68 1.11 10.18
CA ALA A 208 6.08 -0.19 9.64
C ALA A 208 5.04 -1.26 9.97
N ALA A 209 4.59 -1.38 11.23
CA ALA A 209 3.54 -2.31 11.62
C ALA A 209 2.24 -2.09 10.82
N LEU A 210 1.78 -0.84 10.69
CA LEU A 210 0.55 -0.51 9.93
C LEU A 210 0.66 -0.83 8.44
N PHE A 211 1.81 -0.58 7.84
CA PHE A 211 2.04 -0.93 6.44
C PHE A 211 2.09 -2.44 6.23
N LEU A 212 2.73 -3.18 7.15
CA LEU A 212 2.79 -4.62 7.06
C LEU A 212 1.42 -5.26 7.30
N MET A 213 0.60 -4.71 8.23
CA MET A 213 -0.81 -5.10 8.36
C MET A 213 -1.57 -4.91 7.02
N ASN A 214 -1.38 -3.77 6.35
CA ASN A 214 -2.01 -3.52 5.06
C ASN A 214 -1.50 -4.46 3.97
N ALA A 215 -0.20 -4.76 3.92
CA ALA A 215 0.39 -5.70 2.97
C ALA A 215 -0.20 -7.11 3.17
N THR A 216 -0.28 -7.56 4.42
CA THR A 216 -0.86 -8.86 4.78
C THR A 216 -2.35 -8.93 4.45
N LEU A 217 -3.15 -7.92 4.81
CA LEU A 217 -4.57 -7.88 4.45
C LEU A 217 -4.77 -7.89 2.93
N ALA A 218 -3.97 -7.11 2.20
CA ALA A 218 -4.03 -7.05 0.75
C ALA A 218 -3.62 -8.38 0.10
N SER A 219 -2.57 -9.06 0.60
CA SER A 219 -2.17 -10.38 0.10
C SER A 219 -3.25 -11.45 0.30
N HIS A 220 -4.16 -11.25 1.25
CA HIS A 220 -5.35 -12.08 1.47
C HIS A 220 -6.60 -11.55 0.75
N GLY A 221 -6.46 -10.60 -0.16
CA GLY A 221 -7.55 -10.05 -0.97
C GLY A 221 -8.30 -8.87 -0.34
N TRP A 222 -8.10 -8.55 0.93
CA TRP A 222 -8.80 -7.42 1.55
C TRP A 222 -8.04 -6.10 1.33
N VAL A 223 -8.10 -5.58 0.11
CA VAL A 223 -7.43 -4.34 -0.28
C VAL A 223 -8.21 -3.13 0.21
N ASN A 224 -7.54 -2.22 0.90
CA ASN A 224 -7.98 -0.87 1.22
C ASN A 224 -6.78 -0.06 1.73
N SER A 225 -6.29 0.87 0.93
CA SER A 225 -5.10 1.67 1.23
C SER A 225 -5.34 2.77 2.27
N ASN A 226 -6.60 3.03 2.66
CA ASN A 226 -6.91 4.06 3.64
C ASN A 226 -6.47 3.67 5.06
N ARG A 227 -5.35 4.21 5.49
CA ARG A 227 -4.67 3.88 6.75
C ARG A 227 -5.52 4.07 8.00
N LYS A 228 -6.50 4.97 8.00
CA LYS A 228 -7.39 5.20 9.15
C LYS A 228 -8.18 3.95 9.55
N TRP A 229 -8.38 3.01 8.62
CA TRP A 229 -9.14 1.79 8.83
C TRP A 229 -8.28 0.54 9.07
N THR A 230 -6.95 0.65 9.00
CA THR A 230 -6.05 -0.51 9.08
C THR A 230 -6.24 -1.32 10.35
N LEU A 231 -6.20 -0.68 11.51
CA LEU A 231 -6.36 -1.38 12.79
C LEU A 231 -7.74 -2.04 12.93
N LEU A 232 -8.80 -1.38 12.47
CA LEU A 232 -10.16 -1.94 12.53
C LEU A 232 -10.30 -3.17 11.61
N ARG A 233 -9.75 -3.10 10.39
CA ARG A 233 -9.74 -4.25 9.47
C ARG A 233 -8.89 -5.40 10.01
N TRP A 234 -7.74 -5.06 10.57
CA TRP A 234 -6.85 -6.02 11.19
C TRP A 234 -7.52 -6.79 12.33
N ASP A 235 -8.15 -6.07 13.26
CA ASP A 235 -8.94 -6.66 14.36
C ASP A 235 -10.04 -7.59 13.83
N ARG A 236 -10.78 -7.16 12.82
CA ARG A 236 -11.83 -7.98 12.20
C ARG A 236 -11.29 -9.21 11.48
N ALA A 237 -10.17 -9.09 10.77
CA ALA A 237 -9.51 -10.22 10.11
C ALA A 237 -9.10 -11.29 11.11
N LEU A 238 -8.55 -10.91 12.26
CA LEU A 238 -8.16 -11.81 13.33
C LEU A 238 -9.37 -12.42 14.06
N ASN A 239 -10.28 -11.56 14.52
CA ASN A 239 -11.25 -11.94 15.54
C ASN A 239 -12.65 -12.29 15.00
N ARG A 240 -13.00 -11.82 13.81
CA ARG A 240 -14.34 -12.02 13.24
C ARG A 240 -14.37 -12.91 12.01
N HIS A 241 -13.34 -12.84 11.19
CA HIS A 241 -13.30 -13.56 9.90
C HIS A 241 -12.36 -14.75 9.91
N GLY A 242 -11.54 -14.90 10.95
CA GLY A 242 -10.59 -16.01 11.06
C GLY A 242 -9.50 -16.06 9.98
N MET A 243 -9.34 -14.96 9.22
CA MET A 243 -8.41 -14.91 8.09
C MET A 243 -6.94 -15.10 8.48
N LEU A 244 -6.57 -14.70 9.70
CA LEU A 244 -5.18 -14.60 10.15
C LEU A 244 -4.94 -15.35 11.48
N THR A 245 -5.83 -16.22 11.90
CA THR A 245 -5.79 -16.84 13.24
C THR A 245 -4.55 -17.69 13.47
N ASP A 246 -4.06 -18.39 12.46
CA ASP A 246 -2.90 -19.28 12.55
C ASP A 246 -1.63 -18.68 11.91
N ASP A 247 -1.68 -17.43 11.50
CA ASP A 247 -0.59 -16.77 10.82
C ASP A 247 0.49 -16.30 11.82
N GLY A 248 1.70 -16.89 11.72
CA GLY A 248 2.87 -16.50 12.54
C GLY A 248 3.29 -15.07 12.29
N LEU A 249 3.20 -14.57 11.05
CA LEU A 249 3.49 -13.19 10.70
C LEU A 249 2.50 -12.24 11.36
N ALA A 250 1.19 -12.56 11.35
CA ALA A 250 0.18 -11.74 11.98
C ALA A 250 0.42 -11.56 13.49
N ARG A 251 0.84 -12.63 14.18
CA ARG A 251 1.22 -12.54 15.61
C ARG A 251 2.42 -11.64 15.83
N ALA A 252 3.47 -11.77 15.03
CA ALA A 252 4.67 -10.94 15.13
C ALA A 252 4.39 -9.46 14.84
N ILE A 253 3.52 -9.16 13.88
CA ILE A 253 3.04 -7.79 13.60
C ILE A 253 2.30 -7.21 14.82
N GLY A 254 1.41 -7.98 15.42
CA GLY A 254 0.67 -7.57 16.62
C GLY A 254 1.61 -7.26 17.79
N GLN A 255 2.64 -8.08 18.00
CA GLN A 255 3.67 -7.86 19.01
C GLN A 255 4.46 -6.58 18.75
N LEU A 256 4.91 -6.33 17.51
CA LEU A 256 5.59 -5.08 17.16
C LEU A 256 4.70 -3.86 17.46
N TRP A 257 3.42 -3.92 17.10
CA TRP A 257 2.48 -2.83 17.38
C TRP A 257 2.35 -2.56 18.89
N GLN A 258 2.22 -3.62 19.69
CA GLN A 258 2.05 -3.52 21.14
C GLN A 258 3.27 -2.91 21.85
N CYS A 259 4.49 -3.11 21.35
CA CYS A 259 5.69 -2.52 21.94
C CYS A 259 6.01 -1.14 21.33
N ALA A 260 5.88 -0.95 20.03
CA ALA A 260 6.25 0.30 19.36
C ALA A 260 5.29 1.46 19.66
N TYR A 261 3.98 1.20 19.77
CA TYR A 261 3.01 2.26 20.03
C TYR A 261 3.19 2.96 21.39
N PRO A 262 3.35 2.26 22.52
CA PRO A 262 3.72 2.88 23.79
C PRO A 262 5.09 3.59 23.74
N ALA A 263 6.05 3.03 23.01
CA ALA A 263 7.40 3.60 22.87
C ALA A 263 7.43 4.96 22.15
N CYS A 264 6.37 5.37 21.48
CA CYS A 264 6.24 6.72 20.92
C CYS A 264 6.33 7.82 22.00
N ARG A 265 6.06 7.49 23.28
CA ARG A 265 6.20 8.42 24.40
C ARG A 265 7.57 8.39 25.02
N SER A 266 8.18 7.22 25.19
CA SER A 266 9.44 6.98 25.90
C SER A 266 10.67 6.89 24.98
N GLY A 267 10.47 6.52 23.75
CA GLY A 267 11.53 6.17 22.78
C GLY A 267 11.68 4.66 22.63
N LEU A 268 12.05 4.22 21.43
CA LEU A 268 12.29 2.82 21.10
C LEU A 268 13.57 2.33 21.77
N GLN A 269 13.50 1.20 22.46
CA GLN A 269 14.65 0.56 23.08
C GLN A 269 15.29 -0.47 22.13
N GLY A 270 16.48 -0.98 22.50
CA GLY A 270 17.19 -1.96 21.67
C GLY A 270 16.42 -3.27 21.47
N ALA A 271 15.67 -3.71 22.47
CA ALA A 271 14.86 -4.93 22.36
C ALA A 271 13.72 -4.81 21.32
N GLU A 272 13.02 -3.67 21.31
CA GLU A 272 11.97 -3.43 20.31
C GLU A 272 12.55 -3.26 18.90
N LEU A 273 13.75 -2.69 18.78
CA LEU A 273 14.45 -2.61 17.51
C LEU A 273 14.84 -4.00 16.99
N MET A 274 15.35 -4.87 17.86
CA MET A 274 15.64 -6.27 17.50
C MET A 274 14.39 -6.98 17.02
N HIS A 275 13.26 -6.80 17.70
CA HIS A 275 11.98 -7.36 17.28
C HIS A 275 11.53 -6.85 15.90
N LEU A 276 11.74 -5.57 15.59
CA LEU A 276 11.50 -5.03 14.24
C LEU A 276 12.38 -5.72 13.19
N CYS A 277 13.66 -5.98 13.51
CA CYS A 277 14.58 -6.67 12.59
C CYS A 277 14.14 -8.12 12.31
N GLU A 278 13.76 -8.87 13.36
CA GLU A 278 13.24 -10.24 13.24
C GLU A 278 11.96 -10.28 12.41
N LEU A 279 11.03 -9.35 12.67
CA LEU A 279 9.81 -9.22 11.90
C LEU A 279 10.10 -8.90 10.43
N THR A 280 11.08 -8.06 10.13
CA THR A 280 11.45 -7.74 8.75
C THR A 280 11.93 -8.97 8.00
N GLN A 281 12.76 -9.81 8.62
CA GLN A 281 13.23 -11.07 8.03
C GLN A 281 12.05 -12.04 7.75
N LEU A 282 11.14 -12.19 8.72
CA LEU A 282 9.97 -13.04 8.57
C LEU A 282 9.04 -12.54 7.44
N ALA A 283 8.84 -11.22 7.36
CA ALA A 283 8.02 -10.61 6.33
C ALA A 283 8.64 -10.77 4.93
N GLU A 284 9.96 -10.60 4.79
CA GLU A 284 10.67 -10.82 3.52
C GLU A 284 10.54 -12.26 3.03
N GLN A 285 10.61 -13.23 3.92
CA GLN A 285 10.37 -14.65 3.59
C GLN A 285 8.92 -14.89 3.13
N THR A 286 7.95 -14.32 3.84
CA THR A 286 6.52 -14.50 3.55
C THR A 286 6.13 -13.87 2.21
N PHE A 287 6.65 -12.68 1.90
CA PHE A 287 6.36 -11.97 0.65
C PHE A 287 7.29 -12.37 -0.50
N ALA A 288 8.10 -13.43 -0.32
CA ALA A 288 9.07 -13.91 -1.32
C ALA A 288 9.90 -12.76 -1.94
N CYS A 289 10.27 -11.78 -1.10
CA CYS A 289 11.07 -10.68 -1.54
C CYS A 289 12.53 -11.16 -1.64
N GLU A 290 13.10 -11.11 -2.83
CA GLU A 290 14.43 -11.69 -3.16
C GLU A 290 15.62 -10.94 -2.51
N VAL A 291 15.39 -10.12 -1.50
CA VAL A 291 16.44 -9.39 -0.81
C VAL A 291 16.75 -10.07 0.50
N ALA A 292 17.72 -10.98 0.47
CA ALA A 292 18.27 -11.61 1.66
C ALA A 292 19.05 -10.59 2.50
N TYR A 293 18.39 -9.96 3.46
CA TYR A 293 19.08 -9.29 4.56
C TYR A 293 19.09 -10.25 5.75
N ALA A 294 20.26 -10.82 6.07
CA ALA A 294 20.43 -11.62 7.27
C ALA A 294 20.22 -10.80 8.57
N GLU A 295 20.33 -9.48 8.47
CA GLU A 295 20.03 -8.49 9.50
C GLU A 295 19.43 -7.28 8.81
N LEU A 296 18.58 -6.48 9.52
CA LEU A 296 18.09 -5.23 8.96
C LEU A 296 19.26 -4.26 8.82
N LYS A 297 19.90 -4.27 7.66
CA LYS A 297 20.98 -3.37 7.27
C LYS A 297 20.43 -2.44 6.20
N PRO A 298 19.88 -1.27 6.57
CA PRO A 298 19.37 -0.36 5.58
C PRO A 298 20.52 0.10 4.68
N VAL A 299 20.38 -0.20 3.40
CA VAL A 299 21.28 0.29 2.36
C VAL A 299 20.65 1.53 1.78
N ILE A 300 21.32 2.66 1.89
CA ILE A 300 20.86 3.92 1.32
C ILE A 300 21.51 4.13 -0.02
N GLU A 301 20.68 4.29 -1.05
CA GLU A 301 21.11 4.70 -2.37
C GLU A 301 20.69 6.15 -2.61
N ARG A 302 21.51 6.86 -3.39
CA ARG A 302 21.16 8.21 -3.85
C ARG A 302 19.86 8.13 -4.65
N SER A 303 18.88 8.95 -4.31
CA SER A 303 17.64 9.04 -5.06
C SER A 303 17.92 9.47 -6.49
N VAL A 304 17.37 8.75 -7.47
CA VAL A 304 17.44 9.12 -8.89
C VAL A 304 16.81 10.50 -9.16
N ALA A 305 15.85 10.89 -8.30
CA ALA A 305 15.16 12.15 -8.35
C ALA A 305 16.01 13.33 -7.84
N SER A 306 17.08 13.08 -7.08
CA SER A 306 17.90 14.15 -6.50
C SER A 306 19.01 14.59 -7.45
N ARG A 307 19.22 15.93 -7.56
CA ARG A 307 20.25 16.52 -8.38
C ARG A 307 21.17 17.36 -7.52
N PHE A 308 22.46 17.06 -7.56
CA PHE A 308 23.50 17.89 -6.95
C PHE A 308 23.99 18.91 -7.97
N LEU A 309 23.94 20.19 -7.60
CA LEU A 309 24.45 21.29 -8.42
C LEU A 309 25.85 21.64 -7.95
N PRO A 310 26.89 21.41 -8.76
CA PRO A 310 28.25 21.75 -8.38
C PRO A 310 28.40 23.24 -8.05
N GLY A 311 29.08 23.56 -6.96
CA GLY A 311 29.38 24.93 -6.56
C GLY A 311 28.25 25.69 -5.88
N VAL A 312 27.17 24.99 -5.46
CA VAL A 312 26.07 25.55 -4.67
C VAL A 312 25.80 24.70 -3.41
N ASP A 313 25.42 25.36 -2.33
CA ASP A 313 25.18 24.76 -1.03
C ASP A 313 23.77 24.21 -0.87
N PHE A 314 23.17 23.70 -1.93
CA PHE A 314 21.84 23.10 -1.85
C PHE A 314 21.63 21.99 -2.88
N VAL A 315 20.68 21.13 -2.60
CA VAL A 315 20.25 20.02 -3.46
C VAL A 315 18.79 20.22 -3.83
N LEU A 316 18.49 20.10 -5.11
CA LEU A 316 17.12 20.11 -5.62
C LEU A 316 16.60 18.68 -5.68
N THR A 317 15.37 18.49 -5.18
CA THR A 317 14.62 17.23 -5.31
C THR A 317 13.53 17.36 -6.38
N ASP A 318 12.95 16.28 -6.81
CA ASP A 318 11.80 16.29 -7.74
C ASP A 318 10.59 17.06 -7.20
N ASN A 319 10.46 17.15 -5.88
CA ASN A 319 9.43 17.95 -5.21
C ASN A 319 9.75 19.44 -5.18
N GLN A 320 10.79 19.87 -5.88
CA GLN A 320 11.30 21.24 -5.89
C GLN A 320 11.69 21.79 -4.50
N GLN A 321 11.85 20.89 -3.53
CA GLN A 321 12.37 21.27 -2.22
C GLN A 321 13.88 21.42 -2.30
N ALA A 322 14.38 22.56 -1.82
CA ALA A 322 15.81 22.82 -1.71
C ALA A 322 16.29 22.52 -0.28
N THR A 323 17.39 21.75 -0.17
CA THR A 323 18.04 21.46 1.10
C THR A 323 19.48 21.92 1.06
N LEU A 324 19.94 22.60 2.13
CA LEU A 324 21.30 23.09 2.21
C LEU A 324 22.31 21.94 2.19
N LEU A 325 23.21 21.96 1.23
CA LEU A 325 24.22 20.92 1.01
C LEU A 325 25.20 20.83 2.18
N THR A 326 25.56 21.97 2.79
CA THR A 326 26.43 22.05 3.97
C THR A 326 25.89 21.27 5.18
N GLN A 327 24.58 21.07 5.26
CA GLN A 327 23.94 20.24 6.29
C GLN A 327 23.97 18.74 5.96
N LEU A 328 24.31 18.40 4.72
CA LEU A 328 24.30 17.06 4.16
C LEU A 328 25.66 16.64 3.59
N ASP A 329 26.71 17.42 3.86
CA ASP A 329 28.05 17.18 3.33
C ASP A 329 28.69 15.97 4.02
N VAL A 330 28.24 14.81 3.58
CA VAL A 330 28.75 13.51 3.96
C VAL A 330 29.29 12.87 2.69
N PRO A 331 30.58 12.54 2.62
CA PRO A 331 31.21 11.97 1.41
C PRO A 331 30.44 10.74 0.88
N GLU A 332 29.84 9.96 1.78
CA GLU A 332 29.08 8.77 1.46
C GLU A 332 27.82 9.08 0.61
N LEU A 333 27.23 10.27 0.73
CA LEU A 333 26.10 10.70 -0.12
C LEU A 333 26.46 10.85 -1.58
N HIS A 334 27.75 11.03 -1.88
CA HIS A 334 28.28 11.13 -3.24
C HIS A 334 28.66 9.77 -3.82
N SER A 335 28.61 8.69 -2.98
CA SER A 335 28.89 7.33 -3.44
C SER A 335 27.77 6.82 -4.36
N THR A 336 28.15 6.12 -5.40
CA THR A 336 27.22 5.34 -6.24
C THR A 336 27.02 3.92 -5.70
N ARG A 337 27.72 3.56 -4.62
CA ARG A 337 27.62 2.24 -4.00
C ARG A 337 26.63 2.29 -2.85
N PRO A 338 25.88 1.21 -2.62
CA PRO A 338 25.07 1.05 -1.44
C PRO A 338 25.90 1.19 -0.16
N ILE A 339 25.33 1.84 0.86
CA ILE A 339 26.00 2.12 2.12
C ILE A 339 25.34 1.33 3.24
N ASP A 340 26.12 0.54 3.96
CA ASP A 340 25.65 -0.16 5.16
C ASP A 340 25.64 0.80 6.35
N LEU A 341 24.45 1.16 6.81
CA LEU A 341 24.27 2.09 7.93
C LEU A 341 24.52 1.47 9.30
N ALA A 342 24.56 0.15 9.40
CA ALA A 342 24.82 -0.51 10.68
C ALA A 342 26.23 -0.20 11.19
N GLU A 343 27.17 0.08 10.28
CA GLU A 343 28.57 0.38 10.56
C GLU A 343 28.87 1.88 10.69
N GLN A 344 27.89 2.76 10.42
CA GLN A 344 28.11 4.21 10.42
C GLN A 344 28.01 4.83 11.81
N SER A 345 28.71 5.98 11.98
CA SER A 345 28.61 6.78 13.20
C SER A 345 27.21 7.38 13.39
N ARG A 346 26.93 7.87 14.60
CA ARG A 346 25.67 8.55 14.91
C ARG A 346 25.43 9.79 14.05
N GLU A 347 26.49 10.55 13.81
CA GLU A 347 26.47 11.79 13.02
C GLU A 347 26.12 11.49 11.56
N VAL A 348 26.76 10.47 10.97
CA VAL A 348 26.49 10.00 9.62
C VAL A 348 25.06 9.50 9.50
N ALA A 349 24.58 8.68 10.44
CA ALA A 349 23.20 8.21 10.48
C ALA A 349 22.19 9.38 10.52
N ALA A 350 22.49 10.42 11.32
CA ALA A 350 21.65 11.62 11.39
C ALA A 350 21.62 12.41 10.06
N CYS A 351 22.75 12.48 9.35
CA CYS A 351 22.81 13.08 8.01
C CYS A 351 21.95 12.29 7.01
N PHE A 352 22.08 10.96 6.98
CA PHE A 352 21.27 10.12 6.11
C PHE A 352 19.78 10.22 6.44
N LEU A 353 19.41 10.28 7.71
CA LEU A 353 18.02 10.47 8.11
C LEU A 353 17.43 11.79 7.56
N ARG A 354 18.20 12.88 7.66
CA ARG A 354 17.80 14.18 7.07
C ARG A 354 17.69 14.09 5.56
N ALA A 355 18.69 13.49 4.90
CA ALA A 355 18.68 13.31 3.44
C ALA A 355 17.48 12.47 2.98
N ALA A 356 17.16 11.38 3.67
CA ALA A 356 16.02 10.53 3.37
C ALA A 356 14.68 11.27 3.57
N ARG A 357 14.54 12.03 4.66
CA ARG A 357 13.35 12.88 4.91
C ARG A 357 13.17 13.96 3.85
N ALA A 358 14.26 14.45 3.27
CA ALA A 358 14.25 15.43 2.17
C ALA A 358 14.07 14.79 0.78
N GLY A 359 13.95 13.46 0.70
CA GLY A 359 13.82 12.75 -0.58
C GLY A 359 15.09 12.68 -1.41
N LEU A 360 16.26 12.94 -0.80
CA LEU A 360 17.57 12.92 -1.48
C LEU A 360 18.12 11.48 -1.62
N VAL A 361 17.70 10.59 -0.77
CA VAL A 361 18.05 9.17 -0.79
C VAL A 361 16.81 8.34 -0.60
N SER A 362 16.77 7.16 -1.19
CA SER A 362 15.69 6.20 -1.07
C SER A 362 16.27 4.83 -0.73
N PHE A 363 15.46 4.03 -0.07
CA PHE A 363 15.77 2.62 0.17
C PHE A 363 15.22 1.83 -1.01
N SER A 364 16.10 1.28 -1.84
CA SER A 364 15.69 0.49 -2.99
C SER A 364 15.63 -1.00 -2.65
N LEU A 365 14.70 -1.70 -3.31
CA LEU A 365 14.76 -3.14 -3.47
C LEU A 365 15.93 -3.45 -4.41
N LYS A 366 16.89 -4.28 -4.00
CA LYS A 366 17.87 -4.82 -4.93
C LYS A 366 17.17 -5.90 -5.76
N ASP A 367 17.13 -5.72 -7.07
CA ASP A 367 16.84 -6.83 -7.98
C ASP A 367 17.95 -7.87 -7.82
N SER A 368 17.61 -9.07 -7.41
CA SER A 368 18.55 -10.19 -7.24
C SER A 368 19.05 -10.77 -8.58
N HIS A 369 18.55 -10.28 -9.69
CA HIS A 369 19.10 -10.62 -10.99
C HIS A 369 20.25 -9.67 -11.33
N PRO A 370 21.52 -10.14 -11.25
CA PRO A 370 22.58 -9.43 -11.93
C PRO A 370 22.17 -9.39 -13.41
N THR A 371 21.93 -8.21 -13.94
CA THR A 371 21.91 -8.00 -15.39
C THR A 371 23.10 -8.71 -15.98
N GLN A 372 22.87 -9.90 -16.55
CA GLN A 372 23.87 -10.58 -17.37
C GLN A 372 24.31 -9.57 -18.41
N GLY A 373 25.59 -9.26 -18.37
CA GLY A 373 26.21 -8.16 -19.03
C GLY A 373 25.74 -7.96 -20.47
N ALA A 374 25.30 -6.76 -20.73
CA ALA A 374 25.44 -6.20 -22.05
C ALA A 374 26.94 -5.99 -22.31
N HIS A 375 27.63 -7.09 -22.66
CA HIS A 375 28.85 -7.03 -23.43
C HIS A 375 28.41 -7.03 -24.89
N ALA A 376 28.45 -5.90 -25.52
CA ALA A 376 28.71 -5.70 -26.92
C ALA A 376 29.32 -4.30 -27.11
#